data_5d78093550206d1bebf676ec4f91c42b
#
_entry.id   5d78093550206d1bebf676ec4f91c42b
#
_cell.length_a   1.000
_cell.length_b   1.000
_cell.length_c   1.000
_cell.angle_alpha   90.00
_cell.angle_beta   90.00
_cell.angle_gamma   90.00
#
_symmetry.space_group_name_H-M   'P 1'
#
loop_
_entity.id
_entity.type
_entity.pdbx_description
1 polymer ?
#
loop_
_entity_poly.entity_id
_entity_poly.type
_entity_poly.pdbx_seq_one_letter_code
_entity_poly.pdbx_strand_id
1 'polypeptide(L)'
;MRDEILSQLVFSPDGLIPAVIQDHKTGCVLMVAYMNKEALRRTLETGKTWFWSRKRQSLWLKGETSGHYQLVKEIRADCDRDTLLINVEQAGVACHDGFFSCFYRRLNERGEFEIEENEAVGAAAHPLDSPAHSDSPVYPDSPARILDELYDVIKDRKENPLEGSYTSRLMASGLDRILRKVGEESGEFIIAAKNGISSDIVAELADLWYHSLVALASQDIPFSALCEELKKRRAAHGGRK
;
A
#
# COMPACT_ATOMS: atom_id res chain seq x y z
N MET A 1 -20.62 -0.20 -25.36
CA MET A 1 -19.47 -0.53 -24.46
C MET A 1 -19.69 -0.01 -23.03
N ARG A 2 -19.93 1.31 -22.76
CA ARG A 2 -20.15 1.81 -21.39
C ARG A 2 -21.47 1.34 -20.78
N ASP A 3 -22.56 1.35 -21.52
CA ASP A 3 -23.86 0.85 -21.06
C ASP A 3 -23.86 -0.66 -20.83
N GLU A 4 -23.03 -1.40 -21.52
CA GLU A 4 -22.83 -2.83 -21.30
C GLU A 4 -22.15 -3.09 -19.95
N ILE A 5 -21.17 -2.22 -19.55
CA ILE A 5 -20.53 -2.31 -18.23
C ILE A 5 -21.57 -2.04 -17.13
N LEU A 6 -22.40 -1.00 -17.28
CA LEU A 6 -23.44 -0.66 -16.33
C LEU A 6 -24.52 -1.76 -16.20
N SER A 7 -24.81 -2.49 -17.27
CA SER A 7 -25.77 -3.60 -17.26
C SER A 7 -25.25 -4.85 -16.57
N GLN A 8 -23.96 -4.97 -16.33
CA GLN A 8 -23.34 -6.09 -15.62
C GLN A 8 -23.32 -5.91 -14.09
N LEU A 9 -23.63 -4.69 -13.60
CA LEU A 9 -23.60 -4.37 -12.19
C LEU A 9 -24.98 -4.46 -11.56
N VAL A 10 -24.99 -4.87 -10.30
CA VAL A 10 -26.19 -5.00 -9.49
C VAL A 10 -26.34 -3.75 -8.63
N PHE A 11 -27.32 -2.91 -8.96
CA PHE A 11 -27.66 -1.74 -8.15
C PHE A 11 -28.75 -2.11 -7.15
N SER A 12 -28.67 -1.54 -5.96
CA SER A 12 -29.74 -1.66 -4.95
C SER A 12 -31.10 -1.15 -5.49
N PRO A 13 -32.24 -1.47 -4.83
CA PRO A 13 -33.58 -1.04 -5.26
C PRO A 13 -33.75 0.48 -5.43
N ASP A 14 -32.96 1.29 -4.70
CA ASP A 14 -32.88 2.75 -4.82
C ASP A 14 -31.92 3.22 -5.92
N GLY A 15 -31.41 2.30 -6.73
CA GLY A 15 -30.58 2.59 -7.90
C GLY A 15 -29.13 2.98 -7.55
N LEU A 16 -28.64 2.61 -6.36
CA LEU A 16 -27.32 2.95 -5.89
C LEU A 16 -26.43 1.71 -5.79
N ILE A 17 -25.14 1.94 -5.95
CA ILE A 17 -24.07 0.96 -5.70
C ILE A 17 -23.04 1.60 -4.77
N PRO A 18 -22.60 0.93 -3.68
CA PRO A 18 -21.52 1.42 -2.85
C PRO A 18 -20.20 1.38 -3.63
N ALA A 19 -19.36 2.38 -3.38
CA ALA A 19 -18.03 2.49 -3.94
C ALA A 19 -17.03 2.71 -2.81
N VAL A 20 -16.15 1.75 -2.61
CA VAL A 20 -14.98 1.84 -1.73
C VAL A 20 -13.86 2.50 -2.52
N ILE A 21 -13.36 3.61 -2.03
CA ILE A 21 -12.28 4.36 -2.68
C ILE A 21 -10.97 4.06 -1.96
N GLN A 22 -10.00 3.60 -2.71
CA GLN A 22 -8.70 3.18 -2.22
C GLN A 22 -7.59 3.97 -2.92
N ASP A 23 -6.60 4.42 -2.17
CA ASP A 23 -5.43 5.05 -2.76
C ASP A 23 -4.59 4.02 -3.51
N HIS A 24 -4.30 4.31 -4.77
CA HIS A 24 -3.57 3.41 -5.68
C HIS A 24 -2.14 3.10 -5.20
N LYS A 25 -1.47 4.06 -4.57
CA LYS A 25 -0.07 3.91 -4.15
C LYS A 25 0.07 3.17 -2.82
N THR A 26 -0.76 3.55 -1.86
CA THR A 26 -0.63 3.06 -0.47
C THR A 26 -1.56 1.89 -0.17
N GLY A 27 -2.60 1.66 -0.98
CA GLY A 27 -3.66 0.71 -0.67
C GLY A 27 -4.58 1.16 0.47
N CYS A 28 -4.40 2.37 1.00
CA CYS A 28 -5.23 2.91 2.05
C CYS A 28 -6.67 3.11 1.57
N VAL A 29 -7.65 2.64 2.33
CA VAL A 29 -9.06 2.96 2.07
C VAL A 29 -9.31 4.41 2.47
N LEU A 30 -9.66 5.24 1.49
CA LEU A 30 -9.82 6.67 1.67
C LEU A 30 -11.21 7.06 2.16
N MET A 31 -12.25 6.46 1.57
CA MET A 31 -13.63 6.76 1.88
C MET A 31 -14.57 5.73 1.26
N VAL A 32 -15.84 5.72 1.70
CA VAL A 32 -16.93 5.03 1.03
C VAL A 32 -17.98 6.06 0.62
N ALA A 33 -18.48 5.93 -0.60
CA ALA A 33 -19.57 6.75 -1.10
C ALA A 33 -20.51 5.90 -1.96
N TYR A 34 -21.57 6.51 -2.49
CA TYR A 34 -22.55 5.82 -3.35
C TYR A 34 -22.53 6.41 -4.75
N MET A 35 -22.71 5.55 -5.72
CA MET A 35 -22.89 5.94 -7.11
C MET A 35 -24.26 5.46 -7.63
N ASN A 36 -24.92 6.30 -8.41
CA ASN A 36 -25.96 5.83 -9.32
C ASN A 36 -25.35 5.59 -10.72
N LYS A 37 -26.14 5.10 -11.65
CA LYS A 37 -25.67 4.82 -13.02
C LYS A 37 -25.02 6.07 -13.69
N GLU A 38 -25.58 7.25 -13.44
CA GLU A 38 -25.07 8.49 -13.99
C GLU A 38 -23.72 8.91 -13.37
N ALA A 39 -23.56 8.73 -12.05
CA ALA A 39 -22.28 8.99 -11.37
C ALA A 39 -21.18 8.09 -11.92
N LEU A 40 -21.47 6.79 -12.06
CA LEU A 40 -20.48 5.84 -12.61
C LEU A 40 -20.18 6.14 -14.08
N ARG A 41 -21.17 6.50 -14.89
CA ARG A 41 -20.96 6.90 -16.28
C ARG A 41 -20.01 8.09 -16.36
N ARG A 42 -20.24 9.14 -15.57
CA ARG A 42 -19.35 10.32 -15.52
C ARG A 42 -17.96 9.98 -15.02
N THR A 43 -17.86 9.07 -14.05
CA THR A 43 -16.56 8.59 -13.57
C THR A 43 -15.76 7.93 -14.70
N LEU A 44 -16.40 7.06 -15.50
CA LEU A 44 -15.80 6.40 -16.66
C LEU A 44 -15.47 7.38 -17.80
N GLU A 45 -16.20 8.47 -17.92
CA GLU A 45 -15.98 9.50 -18.96
C GLU A 45 -14.84 10.45 -18.62
N THR A 46 -14.80 10.90 -17.37
CA THR A 46 -13.89 11.96 -16.95
C THR A 46 -12.60 11.46 -16.32
N GLY A 47 -12.55 10.16 -15.95
CA GLY A 47 -11.45 9.60 -15.18
C GLY A 47 -11.36 10.17 -13.75
N LYS A 48 -12.39 10.86 -13.28
CA LYS A 48 -12.50 11.42 -11.92
C LYS A 48 -13.70 10.85 -11.22
N THR A 49 -13.64 10.65 -9.90
CA THR A 49 -14.74 10.06 -9.14
C THR A 49 -15.92 11.00 -9.00
N TRP A 50 -17.06 10.57 -9.51
CA TRP A 50 -18.36 11.18 -9.33
C TRP A 50 -19.21 10.32 -8.43
N PHE A 51 -19.96 10.93 -7.53
CA PHE A 51 -20.78 10.24 -6.57
C PHE A 51 -22.21 10.75 -6.56
N TRP A 52 -23.11 9.99 -5.93
CA TRP A 52 -24.47 10.39 -5.63
C TRP A 52 -24.62 10.69 -4.15
N SER A 53 -25.01 11.91 -3.83
CA SER A 53 -25.30 12.31 -2.46
C SER A 53 -26.73 11.91 -2.07
N ARG A 54 -26.87 10.93 -1.19
CA ARG A 54 -28.18 10.48 -0.66
C ARG A 54 -28.91 11.61 0.07
N LYS A 55 -28.18 12.49 0.77
CA LYS A 55 -28.78 13.63 1.50
C LYS A 55 -29.25 14.73 0.56
N ARG A 56 -28.42 15.08 -0.45
CA ARG A 56 -28.71 16.19 -1.38
C ARG A 56 -29.50 15.76 -2.60
N GLN A 57 -29.64 14.44 -2.83
CA GLN A 57 -30.25 13.85 -4.03
C GLN A 57 -29.66 14.45 -5.33
N SER A 58 -28.35 14.54 -5.36
CA SER A 58 -27.61 15.15 -6.49
C SER A 58 -26.26 14.51 -6.69
N LEU A 59 -25.78 14.61 -7.92
CA LEU A 59 -24.42 14.25 -8.28
C LEU A 59 -23.42 15.25 -7.68
N TRP A 60 -22.23 14.77 -7.37
CA TRP A 60 -21.11 15.62 -6.97
C TRP A 60 -19.78 15.01 -7.43
N LEU A 61 -18.88 15.86 -7.85
CA LEU A 61 -17.51 15.53 -8.21
C LEU A 61 -16.62 15.64 -6.96
N LYS A 62 -15.90 14.59 -6.64
CA LYS A 62 -14.94 14.66 -5.53
C LYS A 62 -13.85 15.70 -5.86
N GLY A 63 -13.66 16.63 -4.96
CA GLY A 63 -12.68 17.72 -5.13
C GLY A 63 -13.20 18.95 -5.87
N GLU A 64 -14.45 19.01 -6.28
CA GLU A 64 -15.03 20.14 -7.02
C GLU A 64 -14.82 21.49 -6.28
N THR A 65 -14.95 21.50 -4.96
CA THR A 65 -14.77 22.70 -4.14
C THR A 65 -13.37 22.81 -3.53
N SER A 66 -12.79 21.68 -3.09
CA SER A 66 -11.53 21.67 -2.35
C SER A 66 -10.28 21.58 -3.24
N GLY A 67 -10.43 21.23 -4.51
CA GLY A 67 -9.30 20.87 -5.39
C GLY A 67 -8.73 19.47 -5.15
N HIS A 68 -9.19 18.75 -4.10
CA HIS A 68 -8.71 17.42 -3.76
C HIS A 68 -9.41 16.35 -4.59
N TYR A 69 -9.04 16.28 -5.87
CA TYR A 69 -9.60 15.34 -6.84
C TYR A 69 -9.09 13.92 -6.62
N GLN A 70 -9.85 12.97 -7.15
CA GLN A 70 -9.50 11.55 -7.22
C GLN A 70 -9.42 11.13 -8.68
N LEU A 71 -8.22 10.80 -9.17
CA LEU A 71 -7.99 10.33 -10.54
C LEU A 71 -8.08 8.82 -10.56
N VAL A 72 -9.04 8.27 -11.28
CA VAL A 72 -9.29 6.84 -11.35
C VAL A 72 -8.16 6.13 -12.10
N LYS A 73 -7.59 5.11 -11.47
CA LYS A 73 -6.59 4.20 -12.05
C LYS A 73 -7.21 2.86 -12.43
N GLU A 74 -8.09 2.33 -11.59
CA GLU A 74 -8.73 1.03 -11.80
C GLU A 74 -10.11 0.99 -11.13
N ILE A 75 -11.04 0.25 -11.71
CA ILE A 75 -12.34 -0.05 -11.10
C ILE A 75 -12.53 -1.57 -11.12
N ARG A 76 -12.84 -2.14 -9.97
CA ARG A 76 -13.17 -3.55 -9.78
C ARG A 76 -14.58 -3.66 -9.22
N ALA A 77 -15.29 -4.71 -9.57
CA ALA A 77 -16.50 -5.12 -8.89
C ALA A 77 -16.20 -6.35 -8.02
N ASP A 78 -16.94 -6.53 -6.95
CA ASP A 78 -16.88 -7.73 -6.13
C ASP A 78 -17.54 -8.96 -6.82
N CYS A 79 -17.65 -10.08 -6.13
CA CYS A 79 -18.03 -11.36 -6.72
C CYS A 79 -19.47 -11.39 -7.23
N ASP A 80 -20.40 -10.68 -6.61
CA ASP A 80 -21.82 -10.56 -6.97
C ASP A 80 -22.15 -9.22 -7.65
N ARG A 81 -21.13 -8.36 -7.85
CA ARG A 81 -21.18 -7.11 -8.62
C ARG A 81 -22.10 -6.05 -8.04
N ASP A 82 -22.28 -6.06 -6.73
CA ASP A 82 -23.10 -5.09 -6.01
C ASP A 82 -22.28 -4.03 -5.26
N THR A 83 -20.93 -4.12 -5.29
CA THR A 83 -19.98 -3.19 -4.69
C THR A 83 -18.81 -2.90 -5.63
N LEU A 84 -18.38 -1.66 -5.68
CA LEU A 84 -17.22 -1.24 -6.46
C LEU A 84 -16.01 -0.93 -5.56
N LEU A 85 -14.83 -1.41 -5.93
CA LEU A 85 -13.55 -0.94 -5.44
C LEU A 85 -12.92 -0.07 -6.52
N ILE A 86 -12.69 1.21 -6.21
CA ILE A 86 -12.12 2.19 -7.13
C ILE A 86 -10.75 2.62 -6.62
N ASN A 87 -9.71 2.20 -7.30
CA ASN A 87 -8.35 2.64 -7.05
C ASN A 87 -8.12 4.00 -7.69
N VAL A 88 -7.68 4.96 -6.89
CA VAL A 88 -7.49 6.34 -7.32
C VAL A 88 -6.12 6.87 -6.94
N GLU A 89 -5.64 7.83 -7.70
CA GLU A 89 -4.60 8.75 -7.24
C GLU A 89 -5.27 9.94 -6.57
N GLN A 90 -5.08 10.05 -5.25
CA GLN A 90 -5.67 11.10 -4.43
C GLN A 90 -4.82 12.37 -4.47
N ALA A 91 -5.38 13.49 -4.90
CA ALA A 91 -4.75 14.80 -4.76
C ALA A 91 -5.11 15.39 -3.39
N GLY A 92 -4.12 15.63 -2.54
CA GLY A 92 -4.33 16.16 -1.19
C GLY A 92 -5.05 15.17 -0.27
N VAL A 93 -5.96 15.66 0.58
CA VAL A 93 -6.68 14.86 1.58
C VAL A 93 -8.07 14.44 1.10
N ALA A 94 -8.51 13.25 1.46
CA ALA A 94 -9.83 12.77 1.07
C ALA A 94 -10.92 13.26 2.04
N CYS A 95 -10.63 13.39 3.32
CA CYS A 95 -11.58 13.80 4.34
C CYS A 95 -11.75 15.33 4.42
N HIS A 96 -12.98 15.77 4.67
CA HIS A 96 -13.28 17.22 4.89
C HIS A 96 -12.74 17.74 6.22
N ASP A 97 -12.44 16.84 7.18
CA ASP A 97 -11.80 17.17 8.45
C ASP A 97 -10.26 17.32 8.32
N GLY A 98 -9.72 17.25 7.09
CA GLY A 98 -8.29 17.45 6.83
C GLY A 98 -7.43 16.17 6.93
N PHE A 99 -8.03 15.01 7.14
CA PHE A 99 -7.30 13.74 7.17
C PHE A 99 -7.17 13.10 5.77
N PHE A 100 -6.09 12.37 5.55
CA PHE A 100 -5.86 11.66 4.28
C PHE A 100 -6.99 10.67 3.98
N SER A 101 -7.48 9.95 4.99
CA SER A 101 -8.60 9.01 4.94
C SER A 101 -9.76 9.47 5.82
N CYS A 102 -11.00 9.12 5.46
CA CYS A 102 -12.17 9.26 6.32
C CYS A 102 -12.16 8.27 7.50
N PHE A 103 -11.34 7.24 7.44
CA PHE A 103 -11.23 6.19 8.45
C PHE A 103 -10.07 6.45 9.43
N TYR A 104 -10.03 7.65 9.98
CA TYR A 104 -8.99 8.11 10.91
C TYR A 104 -9.31 7.89 12.39
N ARG A 105 -10.45 7.24 12.70
CA ARG A 105 -10.84 6.90 14.06
C ARG A 105 -10.78 5.39 14.26
N ARG A 106 -10.00 4.95 15.24
CA ARG A 106 -9.90 3.55 15.64
C ARG A 106 -10.73 3.30 16.91
N LEU A 107 -11.45 2.17 16.93
CA LEU A 107 -12.12 1.71 18.14
C LEU A 107 -11.08 1.04 19.06
N ASN A 108 -10.91 1.55 20.27
CA ASN A 108 -10.03 0.97 21.26
C ASN A 108 -10.69 -0.20 22.01
N GLU A 109 -9.92 -0.91 22.86
CA GLU A 109 -10.42 -2.04 23.65
C GLU A 109 -11.51 -1.66 24.67
N ARG A 110 -11.65 -0.37 25.00
CA ARG A 110 -12.69 0.16 25.90
C ARG A 110 -13.99 0.49 25.17
N GLY A 111 -14.05 0.32 23.87
CA GLY A 111 -15.21 0.67 23.04
C GLY A 111 -15.34 2.16 22.71
N GLU A 112 -14.26 2.94 22.85
CA GLU A 112 -14.22 4.36 22.54
C GLU A 112 -13.49 4.59 21.21
N PHE A 113 -13.92 5.61 20.43
CA PHE A 113 -13.23 6.01 19.21
C PHE A 113 -12.13 7.01 19.53
N GLU A 114 -10.90 6.63 19.25
CA GLU A 114 -9.72 7.48 19.34
C GLU A 114 -9.29 7.93 17.95
N ILE A 115 -8.84 9.19 17.84
CA ILE A 115 -8.21 9.67 16.61
C ILE A 115 -6.84 8.99 16.56
N GLU A 116 -6.63 8.22 15.52
CA GLU A 116 -5.31 7.69 15.20
C GLU A 116 -4.47 8.89 14.75
N GLU A 117 -3.50 9.28 15.57
CA GLU A 117 -2.46 10.22 15.19
C GLU A 117 -1.56 9.53 14.15
N ASN A 118 -2.09 9.30 12.95
CA ASN A 118 -1.22 9.15 11.82
C ASN A 118 -0.47 10.47 11.73
N GLU A 119 0.84 10.42 11.91
CA GLU A 119 1.72 11.55 11.66
C GLU A 119 1.21 12.21 10.39
N ALA A 120 0.73 13.41 10.56
CA ALA A 120 0.12 14.18 9.50
C ALA A 120 0.97 13.97 8.24
N VAL A 121 0.37 13.47 7.19
CA VAL A 121 0.84 13.82 5.86
C VAL A 121 0.63 15.33 5.83
N GLY A 122 1.61 16.03 6.42
CA GLY A 122 1.65 17.46 6.55
C GLY A 122 1.45 18.04 5.17
N ALA A 123 0.73 19.15 5.13
CA ALA A 123 0.56 20.00 3.97
C ALA A 123 1.94 20.52 3.48
N ALA A 124 2.80 19.64 3.02
CA ALA A 124 4.01 19.97 2.26
C ALA A 124 4.69 18.64 1.85
N ALA A 125 4.62 18.36 0.63
CA ALA A 125 5.22 17.30 -0.14
C ALA A 125 4.21 16.23 -0.56
N HIS A 126 3.62 16.46 -1.68
CA HIS A 126 3.14 15.42 -2.56
C HIS A 126 4.33 14.47 -2.79
N PRO A 127 4.24 13.17 -2.48
CA PRO A 127 5.30 12.24 -2.83
C PRO A 127 5.23 11.93 -4.32
N LEU A 128 5.25 12.98 -5.18
CA LEU A 128 5.32 12.86 -6.63
C LEU A 128 6.75 12.65 -7.14
N ASP A 129 7.75 12.66 -6.25
CA ASP A 129 9.17 12.56 -6.62
C ASP A 129 9.82 11.22 -6.23
N SER A 130 9.03 10.18 -5.91
CA SER A 130 9.59 8.83 -5.76
C SER A 130 9.15 7.95 -6.91
N PRO A 131 10.10 7.28 -7.61
CA PRO A 131 9.79 6.44 -8.76
C PRO A 131 8.89 5.27 -8.37
N ALA A 132 7.86 5.07 -9.17
CA ALA A 132 6.86 4.02 -9.06
C ALA A 132 7.50 2.63 -8.89
N HIS A 133 7.12 1.91 -7.85
CA HIS A 133 7.39 0.48 -7.77
C HIS A 133 6.14 -0.31 -7.35
N SER A 134 5.83 -1.25 -8.22
CA SER A 134 5.05 -2.49 -8.12
C SER A 134 3.53 -2.44 -8.02
N ASP A 135 2.92 -3.10 -9.04
CA ASP A 135 1.49 -3.37 -9.26
C ASP A 135 0.90 -4.43 -8.30
N SER A 136 0.96 -4.21 -7.00
CA SER A 136 0.27 -5.09 -6.05
C SER A 136 -0.53 -4.25 -5.05
N PRO A 137 -1.80 -4.60 -4.78
CA PRO A 137 -2.57 -3.93 -3.74
C PRO A 137 -1.95 -4.27 -2.38
N VAL A 138 -1.24 -3.31 -1.80
CA VAL A 138 -0.62 -3.44 -0.48
C VAL A 138 -1.54 -2.82 0.55
N TYR A 139 -1.97 -3.61 1.53
CA TYR A 139 -2.66 -3.11 2.72
C TYR A 139 -1.70 -2.23 3.52
N PRO A 140 -2.12 -1.06 4.07
CA PRO A 140 -1.23 -0.09 4.74
C PRO A 140 -0.44 -0.67 5.92
N ASP A 141 -0.91 -1.73 6.56
CA ASP A 141 -0.23 -2.44 7.67
C ASP A 141 0.19 -3.87 7.26
N SER A 142 0.40 -4.12 5.98
CA SER A 142 0.88 -5.43 5.57
C SER A 142 2.32 -5.64 6.05
N PRO A 143 2.63 -6.74 6.76
CA PRO A 143 4.02 -7.08 7.14
C PRO A 143 5.00 -7.07 5.95
N ALA A 144 4.51 -7.29 4.73
CA ALA A 144 5.32 -7.22 3.51
C ALA A 144 5.80 -5.78 3.20
N ARG A 145 5.06 -4.75 3.61
CA ARG A 145 5.46 -3.35 3.41
C ARG A 145 6.67 -2.95 4.25
N ILE A 146 6.81 -3.51 5.44
CA ILE A 146 7.99 -3.28 6.30
C ILE A 146 9.29 -3.60 5.56
N LEU A 147 9.31 -4.64 4.73
CA LEU A 147 10.51 -5.02 3.98
C LEU A 147 10.79 -4.07 2.81
N ASP A 148 9.75 -3.57 2.14
CA ASP A 148 9.90 -2.54 1.10
C ASP A 148 10.43 -1.23 1.71
N GLU A 149 9.82 -0.76 2.81
CA GLU A 149 10.25 0.45 3.52
C GLU A 149 11.68 0.32 4.06
N LEU A 150 12.01 -0.84 4.64
CA LEU A 150 13.35 -1.12 5.12
C LEU A 150 14.38 -1.11 3.97
N TYR A 151 14.02 -1.69 2.82
CA TYR A 151 14.87 -1.67 1.63
C TYR A 151 15.10 -0.24 1.12
N ASP A 152 14.05 0.59 1.10
CA ASP A 152 14.15 2.00 0.68
C ASP A 152 15.08 2.79 1.62
N VAL A 153 14.97 2.58 2.94
CA VAL A 153 15.89 3.18 3.92
C VAL A 153 17.32 2.71 3.70
N ILE A 154 17.53 1.41 3.45
CA ILE A 154 18.86 0.85 3.18
C ILE A 154 19.46 1.47 1.91
N LYS A 155 18.67 1.60 0.85
CA LYS A 155 19.06 2.21 -0.40
C LYS A 155 19.41 3.69 -0.23
N ASP A 156 18.59 4.44 0.50
CA ASP A 156 18.89 5.84 0.83
C ASP A 156 20.21 5.97 1.59
N ARG A 157 20.51 5.08 2.54
CA ARG A 157 21.81 5.10 3.27
C ARG A 157 23.01 4.72 2.41
N LYS A 158 22.82 4.04 1.29
CA LYS A 158 23.84 3.82 0.27
C LYS A 158 24.10 5.11 -0.54
N GLU A 159 23.02 5.76 -0.99
CA GLU A 159 23.08 6.96 -1.84
C GLU A 159 23.44 8.22 -1.03
N ASN A 160 22.91 8.34 0.18
CA ASN A 160 23.08 9.46 1.11
C ASN A 160 23.63 8.96 2.45
N PRO A 161 24.96 8.69 2.56
CA PRO A 161 25.54 8.18 3.78
C PRO A 161 25.33 9.14 4.96
N LEU A 162 24.86 8.60 6.10
CA LEU A 162 24.63 9.36 7.31
C LEU A 162 25.68 9.02 8.36
N GLU A 163 26.28 10.05 8.98
CA GLU A 163 27.22 9.86 10.08
C GLU A 163 26.55 9.15 11.26
N GLY A 164 27.24 8.18 11.83
CA GLY A 164 26.69 7.34 12.91
C GLY A 164 25.81 6.16 12.46
N SER A 165 25.35 6.14 11.21
CA SER A 165 24.51 5.05 10.68
C SER A 165 25.29 3.74 10.54
N TYR A 166 24.75 2.66 11.11
CA TYR A 166 25.30 1.31 10.93
C TYR A 166 25.24 0.88 9.45
N THR A 167 24.11 1.10 8.78
CA THR A 167 23.91 0.76 7.36
C THR A 167 24.94 1.46 6.47
N SER A 168 25.17 2.78 6.69
CA SER A 168 26.16 3.54 5.91
C SER A 168 27.58 3.00 6.11
N ARG A 169 27.96 2.66 7.35
CA ARG A 169 29.26 2.03 7.64
C ARG A 169 29.41 0.66 7.00
N LEU A 170 28.34 -0.17 7.04
CA LEU A 170 28.35 -1.50 6.46
C LEU A 170 28.46 -1.43 4.95
N MET A 171 27.72 -0.52 4.29
CA MET A 171 27.83 -0.28 2.84
C MET A 171 29.25 0.16 2.44
N ALA A 172 29.85 1.10 3.18
CA ALA A 172 31.21 1.57 2.94
C ALA A 172 32.27 0.48 3.14
N SER A 173 31.99 -0.56 3.94
CA SER A 173 32.95 -1.65 4.19
C SER A 173 33.04 -2.69 3.06
N GLY A 174 32.16 -2.58 2.05
CA GLY A 174 32.19 -3.40 0.84
C GLY A 174 31.45 -4.73 0.96
N LEU A 175 31.27 -5.37 -0.19
CA LEU A 175 30.42 -6.58 -0.36
C LEU A 175 30.90 -7.76 0.52
N ASP A 176 32.20 -8.00 0.63
CA ASP A 176 32.71 -9.14 1.41
C ASP A 176 32.33 -9.05 2.90
N ARG A 177 32.31 -7.82 3.44
CA ARG A 177 31.88 -7.61 4.83
C ARG A 177 30.37 -7.82 4.99
N ILE A 178 29.59 -7.35 4.02
CA ILE A 178 28.13 -7.56 3.99
C ILE A 178 27.80 -9.06 3.93
N LEU A 179 28.43 -9.79 3.00
CA LEU A 179 28.19 -11.24 2.85
C LEU A 179 28.65 -12.05 4.06
N ARG A 180 29.73 -11.59 4.73
CA ARG A 180 30.13 -12.21 6.01
C ARG A 180 29.04 -12.06 7.05
N LYS A 181 28.40 -10.91 7.17
CA LYS A 181 27.26 -10.72 8.10
C LYS A 181 26.10 -11.63 7.74
N VAL A 182 25.72 -11.77 6.47
CA VAL A 182 24.69 -12.74 6.06
C VAL A 182 25.04 -14.15 6.50
N GLY A 183 26.33 -14.56 6.41
CA GLY A 183 26.78 -15.87 6.86
C GLY A 183 26.72 -16.03 8.40
N GLU A 184 27.14 -15.02 9.14
CA GLU A 184 27.05 -14.97 10.62
C GLU A 184 25.61 -15.13 11.09
N GLU A 185 24.68 -14.27 10.60
CA GLU A 185 23.26 -14.29 10.97
C GLU A 185 22.54 -15.59 10.54
N SER A 186 22.94 -16.17 9.42
CA SER A 186 22.43 -17.51 9.01
C SER A 186 22.80 -18.58 10.03
N GLY A 187 24.01 -18.54 10.56
CA GLY A 187 24.47 -19.47 11.62
C GLY A 187 23.72 -19.27 12.92
N GLU A 188 23.54 -18.04 13.35
CA GLU A 188 22.82 -17.66 14.57
C GLU A 188 21.34 -18.06 14.49
N PHE A 189 20.69 -17.80 13.34
CA PHE A 189 19.31 -18.27 13.10
C PHE A 189 19.18 -19.80 13.19
N ILE A 190 20.13 -20.56 12.62
CA ILE A 190 20.10 -22.05 12.71
C ILE A 190 20.20 -22.50 14.17
N ILE A 191 21.07 -21.88 14.97
CA ILE A 191 21.26 -22.19 16.37
C ILE A 191 19.99 -21.85 17.17
N ALA A 192 19.44 -20.65 16.98
CA ALA A 192 18.21 -20.21 17.63
C ALA A 192 17.03 -21.14 17.28
N ALA A 193 16.90 -21.51 16.01
CA ALA A 193 15.86 -22.45 15.57
C ALA A 193 15.98 -23.83 16.23
N LYS A 194 17.20 -24.31 16.42
CA LYS A 194 17.45 -25.59 17.13
C LYS A 194 17.14 -25.51 18.63
N ASN A 195 17.37 -24.35 19.25
CA ASN A 195 17.08 -24.12 20.66
C ASN A 195 15.58 -23.96 20.94
N GLY A 196 14.78 -23.57 19.94
CA GLY A 196 13.32 -23.54 20.01
C GLY A 196 12.75 -22.36 20.80
N ILE A 197 13.54 -21.32 21.09
CA ILE A 197 13.08 -20.11 21.78
C ILE A 197 12.56 -19.13 20.73
N SER A 198 11.23 -18.88 20.71
CA SER A 198 10.57 -18.11 19.67
C SER A 198 11.10 -16.68 19.53
N SER A 199 11.42 -16.01 20.65
CA SER A 199 12.00 -14.65 20.64
C SER A 199 13.33 -14.59 19.90
N ASP A 200 14.19 -15.56 20.16
CA ASP A 200 15.54 -15.61 19.58
C ASP A 200 15.47 -15.97 18.07
N ILE A 201 14.59 -16.91 17.72
CA ILE A 201 14.34 -17.26 16.30
C ILE A 201 13.90 -16.03 15.50
N VAL A 202 12.98 -15.22 16.06
CA VAL A 202 12.48 -14.01 15.39
C VAL A 202 13.56 -12.95 15.28
N ALA A 203 14.37 -12.76 16.33
CA ALA A 203 15.46 -11.79 16.32
C ALA A 203 16.50 -12.13 15.24
N GLU A 204 17.02 -13.36 15.26
CA GLU A 204 18.06 -13.79 14.30
C GLU A 204 17.55 -13.83 12.84
N LEU A 205 16.27 -14.18 12.65
CA LEU A 205 15.67 -14.14 11.33
C LEU A 205 15.53 -12.69 10.82
N ALA A 206 15.20 -11.75 11.69
CA ALA A 206 15.12 -10.32 11.34
C ALA A 206 16.50 -9.79 10.95
N ASP A 207 17.57 -10.15 11.66
CA ASP A 207 18.92 -9.76 11.34
C ASP A 207 19.40 -10.37 10.02
N LEU A 208 19.08 -11.64 9.77
CA LEU A 208 19.36 -12.28 8.49
C LEU A 208 18.66 -11.59 7.31
N TRP A 209 17.37 -11.23 7.47
CA TRP A 209 16.62 -10.52 6.44
C TRP A 209 17.21 -9.13 6.20
N TYR A 210 17.50 -8.39 7.27
CA TYR A 210 18.13 -7.08 7.18
C TYR A 210 19.44 -7.12 6.37
N HIS A 211 20.38 -8.00 6.73
CA HIS A 211 21.66 -8.12 6.04
C HIS A 211 21.53 -8.64 4.61
N SER A 212 20.50 -9.46 4.33
CA SER A 212 20.17 -9.91 2.97
C SER A 212 19.68 -8.75 2.11
N LEU A 213 18.83 -7.85 2.65
CA LEU A 213 18.39 -6.64 1.96
C LEU A 213 19.55 -5.68 1.70
N VAL A 214 20.49 -5.54 2.67
CA VAL A 214 21.72 -4.76 2.47
C VAL A 214 22.56 -5.34 1.33
N ALA A 215 22.67 -6.66 1.23
CA ALA A 215 23.38 -7.31 0.12
C ALA A 215 22.71 -7.04 -1.24
N LEU A 216 21.37 -7.11 -1.34
CA LEU A 216 20.64 -6.76 -2.56
C LEU A 216 20.87 -5.31 -2.94
N ALA A 217 20.70 -4.37 -2.01
CA ALA A 217 20.91 -2.93 -2.24
C ALA A 217 22.35 -2.60 -2.64
N SER A 218 23.34 -3.31 -2.08
CA SER A 218 24.75 -3.12 -2.45
C SER A 218 25.04 -3.44 -3.92
N GLN A 219 24.24 -4.37 -4.49
CA GLN A 219 24.33 -4.82 -5.88
C GLN A 219 23.31 -4.15 -6.82
N ASP A 220 22.61 -3.11 -6.35
CA ASP A 220 21.54 -2.43 -7.10
C ASP A 220 20.40 -3.35 -7.58
N ILE A 221 20.16 -4.45 -6.84
CA ILE A 221 19.07 -5.39 -7.12
C ILE A 221 17.85 -4.95 -6.31
N PRO A 222 16.74 -4.51 -6.94
CA PRO A 222 15.56 -4.07 -6.22
C PRO A 222 14.88 -5.22 -5.48
N PHE A 223 14.30 -4.94 -4.32
CA PHE A 223 13.58 -5.95 -3.52
C PHE A 223 12.41 -6.57 -4.30
N SER A 224 11.78 -5.80 -5.19
CA SER A 224 10.73 -6.30 -6.09
C SER A 224 11.19 -7.46 -6.97
N ALA A 225 12.46 -7.53 -7.37
CA ALA A 225 12.98 -8.64 -8.16
C ALA A 225 12.94 -9.98 -7.37
N LEU A 226 13.23 -9.94 -6.07
CA LEU A 226 13.06 -11.10 -5.19
C LEU A 226 11.60 -11.52 -5.09
N CYS A 227 10.69 -10.55 -4.91
CA CYS A 227 9.25 -10.80 -4.84
C CYS A 227 8.72 -11.45 -6.14
N GLU A 228 9.16 -10.96 -7.30
CA GLU A 228 8.78 -11.52 -8.60
C GLU A 228 9.29 -12.97 -8.77
N GLU A 229 10.51 -13.27 -8.38
CA GLU A 229 11.04 -14.64 -8.43
C GLU A 229 10.25 -15.58 -7.50
N LEU A 230 9.87 -15.12 -6.30
CA LEU A 230 9.02 -15.90 -5.39
C LEU A 230 7.61 -16.12 -5.95
N LYS A 231 6.99 -15.10 -6.57
CA LYS A 231 5.70 -15.24 -7.28
C LYS A 231 5.79 -16.27 -8.40
N LYS A 232 6.83 -16.19 -9.21
CA LYS A 232 7.09 -17.13 -10.31
C LYS A 232 7.23 -18.58 -9.81
N ARG A 233 7.99 -18.80 -8.73
CA ARG A 233 8.14 -20.13 -8.11
C ARG A 233 6.81 -20.65 -7.56
N ARG A 234 6.03 -19.80 -6.90
CA ARG A 234 4.71 -20.17 -6.41
C ARG A 234 3.78 -20.58 -7.54
N ALA A 235 3.76 -19.85 -8.65
CA ALA A 235 2.94 -20.18 -9.82
C ALA A 235 3.36 -21.52 -10.45
N ALA A 236 4.66 -21.81 -10.53
CA ALA A 236 5.18 -23.08 -11.06
C ALA A 236 4.82 -24.30 -10.19
N HIS A 237 4.63 -24.12 -8.88
CA HIS A 237 4.26 -25.20 -7.95
C HIS A 237 2.74 -25.33 -7.73
N GLY A 238 1.94 -24.28 -8.03
CA GLY A 238 0.48 -24.30 -7.90
C GLY A 238 -0.27 -25.06 -8.99
N GLY A 239 0.42 -25.51 -10.03
CA GLY A 239 -0.15 -26.28 -11.17
C GLY A 239 -0.20 -27.80 -10.97
N ARG A 240 0.12 -28.33 -9.79
CA ARG A 240 -0.04 -29.75 -9.46
C ARG A 240 -1.15 -29.92 -8.42
N LYS A 241 -2.38 -29.97 -8.88
CA LYS A 241 -3.51 -30.66 -8.23
C LYS A 241 -4.19 -31.53 -9.26
#